data_dac3b8931af2b8487047ff56fcd43591
#
_entry.id   dac3b8931af2b8487047ff56fcd43591
#
_cell.length_a   1.000
_cell.length_b   1.000
_cell.length_c   1.000
_cell.angle_alpha   90.00
_cell.angle_beta   90.00
_cell.angle_gamma   90.00
#
_symmetry.space_group_name_H-M   'P 1'
#
loop_
_entity.id
_entity.type
_entity.pdbx_description
1 polymer ?
#
loop_
_entity_poly.entity_id
_entity_poly.type
_entity_poly.pdbx_seq_one_letter_code
_entity_poly.pdbx_strand_id
1 'polypeptide(L)'
;MEETPVLRSAGASLTVEEANKILLEIFGAAATDFLQARYVKNSILYVWCKSPVVASEIRLNENNILAKIREKNTSVKIIGIKTIL
;
A
#
# COMPACT_ATOMS: atom_id res chain seq x y z
N MET A 1 8.14 25.21 5.08
CA MET A 1 7.97 24.70 5.14
C MET A 1 7.95 24.23 5.08
N GLU A 2 7.91 23.96 5.16
CA GLU A 2 7.77 23.25 5.24
C GLU A 2 7.87 22.55 5.19
N GLU A 3 8.08 22.49 5.31
CA GLU A 3 8.03 21.67 5.32
C GLU A 3 8.24 20.96 5.26
N THR A 4 8.65 21.14 5.53
CA THR A 4 8.73 20.41 5.50
C THR A 4 8.71 19.62 5.36
N PRO A 5 8.49 19.37 5.49
CA PRO A 5 8.33 18.43 5.30
C PRO A 5 8.82 17.65 4.60
N VAL A 6 9.01 17.62 4.29
CA VAL A 6 9.43 17.02 3.49
C VAL A 6 10.56 16.52 3.59
N LEU A 7 11.09 16.88 4.14
CA LEU A 7 12.05 16.49 4.34
C LEU A 7 12.14 15.35 4.92
N ARG A 8 11.54 15.16 5.54
CA ARG A 8 11.44 14.06 5.91
C ARG A 8 11.51 13.17 4.98
N SER A 9 11.62 13.56 4.08
CA SER A 9 11.56 12.80 3.05
C SER A 9 12.64 11.91 2.81
N ALA A 10 13.75 12.12 3.30
CA ALA A 10 14.77 11.15 3.14
C ALA A 10 14.27 9.88 3.72
N GLY A 11 14.31 8.83 3.00
CA GLY A 11 13.72 7.61 3.44
C GLY A 11 12.23 7.73 3.57
N ALA A 12 11.63 8.48 2.68
CA ALA A 12 10.20 8.65 2.69
C ALA A 12 9.50 7.31 2.72
N SER A 13 8.47 7.23 3.54
CA SER A 13 7.65 6.04 3.63
C SER A 13 6.41 6.19 2.78
N LEU A 14 5.89 5.07 2.36
CA LEU A 14 4.58 5.06 1.71
C LEU A 14 3.55 5.46 2.77
N THR A 15 2.69 6.41 2.46
CA THR A 15 1.61 6.76 3.36
C THR A 15 0.44 5.82 3.14
N VAL A 16 -0.39 5.67 4.17
CA VAL A 16 -1.59 4.85 4.06
C VAL A 16 -2.51 5.38 2.98
N GLU A 17 -2.60 6.70 2.86
CA GLU A 17 -3.41 7.32 1.81
C GLU A 17 -2.94 6.93 0.41
N GLU A 18 -1.64 6.99 0.19
CA GLU A 18 -1.08 6.63 -1.10
C GLU A 18 -1.32 5.17 -1.40
N ALA A 19 -1.13 4.32 -0.40
CA ALA A 19 -1.36 2.89 -0.57
C ALA A 19 -2.82 2.61 -0.93
N ASN A 20 -3.76 3.29 -0.27
CA ASN A 20 -5.17 3.09 -0.57
C ASN A 20 -5.53 3.55 -1.97
N LYS A 21 -4.93 4.64 -2.44
CA LYS A 21 -5.15 5.09 -3.82
C LYS A 21 -4.68 4.04 -4.83
N ILE A 22 -3.54 3.45 -4.56
CA ILE A 22 -3.00 2.41 -5.43
C ILE A 22 -3.92 1.20 -5.45
N LEU A 23 -4.42 0.80 -4.28
CA LEU A 23 -5.35 -0.33 -4.20
C LEU A 23 -6.64 -0.04 -4.97
N LEU A 24 -7.13 1.21 -4.91
CA LEU A 24 -8.30 1.60 -5.67
C LEU A 24 -8.07 1.50 -7.17
N GLU A 25 -6.87 1.85 -7.62
CA GLU A 25 -6.55 1.78 -9.04
C GLU A 25 -6.53 0.34 -9.53
N ILE A 26 -6.06 -0.57 -8.71
CA ILE A 26 -5.92 -1.97 -9.10
C ILE A 26 -7.25 -2.72 -8.97
N PHE A 27 -7.96 -2.51 -7.89
CA PHE A 27 -9.17 -3.30 -7.58
C PHE A 27 -10.48 -2.57 -7.80
N GLY A 28 -10.44 -1.25 -8.00
CA GLY A 28 -11.64 -0.46 -8.20
C GLY A 28 -12.17 0.14 -6.89
N ALA A 29 -13.03 1.14 -7.03
CA ALA A 29 -13.53 1.90 -5.87
C ALA A 29 -14.32 1.04 -4.88
N ALA A 30 -15.03 0.05 -5.37
CA ALA A 30 -15.83 -0.82 -4.50
C ALA A 30 -14.98 -1.63 -3.54
N ALA A 31 -13.69 -1.78 -3.85
CA ALA A 31 -12.80 -2.58 -3.02
C ALA A 31 -12.57 -1.99 -1.63
N THR A 32 -12.85 -0.69 -1.43
CA THR A 32 -12.65 -0.07 -0.12
C THR A 32 -13.48 -0.72 0.98
N ASP A 33 -14.56 -1.38 0.61
CA ASP A 33 -15.39 -2.09 1.59
C ASP A 33 -14.81 -3.45 1.97
N PHE A 34 -13.82 -3.91 1.23
CA PHE A 34 -13.28 -5.27 1.40
C PHE A 34 -11.82 -5.28 1.80
N LEU A 35 -11.08 -4.22 1.51
CA LEU A 35 -9.67 -4.16 1.84
C LEU A 35 -9.25 -2.72 2.07
N GLN A 36 -8.27 -2.53 2.95
CA GLN A 36 -7.74 -1.21 3.25
C GLN A 36 -6.31 -1.34 3.73
N ALA A 37 -5.44 -0.47 3.23
CA ALA A 37 -4.10 -0.38 3.77
C ALA A 37 -4.19 0.18 5.18
N ARG A 38 -3.49 -0.44 6.11
CA ARG A 38 -3.54 -0.04 7.52
C ARG A 38 -2.29 0.68 7.97
N TYR A 39 -1.12 0.11 7.68
CA TYR A 39 0.13 0.73 8.07
C TYR A 39 1.29 0.05 7.34
N VAL A 40 2.45 0.68 7.45
CA VAL A 40 3.68 0.13 6.91
C VAL A 40 4.63 -0.08 8.08
N LYS A 41 5.26 -1.24 8.14
CA LYS A 41 6.22 -1.54 9.18
C LYS A 41 7.33 -2.41 8.59
N ASN A 42 8.57 -2.02 8.84
CA ASN A 42 9.74 -2.76 8.34
C ASN A 42 9.69 -2.99 6.83
N SER A 43 9.27 -1.98 6.10
CA SER A 43 9.14 -2.03 4.63
C SER A 43 8.09 -3.01 4.14
N ILE A 44 7.17 -3.41 5.01
CA ILE A 44 6.05 -4.27 4.67
C ILE A 44 4.76 -3.47 4.78
N LEU A 45 3.94 -3.52 3.74
CA LEU A 45 2.63 -2.89 3.75
C LEU A 45 1.62 -3.88 4.33
N TYR A 46 0.92 -3.47 5.37
CA TYR A 46 -0.11 -4.31 5.98
C TYR A 46 -1.48 -3.87 5.49
N VAL A 47 -2.21 -4.80 4.90
CA VAL A 47 -3.51 -4.53 4.31
C VAL A 47 -4.59 -5.35 5.01
N TRP A 48 -5.58 -4.66 5.55
CA TRP A 48 -6.74 -5.33 6.14
C TRP A 48 -7.60 -5.91 5.04
N CYS A 49 -8.06 -7.14 5.24
CA CYS A 49 -8.93 -7.82 4.29
C CYS A 49 -10.15 -8.33 5.01
N LYS A 50 -11.31 -8.19 4.39
CA LYS A 50 -12.57 -8.59 4.98
C LYS A 50 -12.69 -10.12 5.12
N SER A 51 -12.07 -10.85 4.22
CA SER A 51 -12.20 -12.30 4.19
C SER A 51 -10.94 -12.95 3.59
N PRO A 52 -10.77 -14.26 3.79
CA PRO A 52 -9.65 -14.97 3.19
C PRO A 52 -9.62 -14.89 1.67
N VAL A 53 -10.79 -14.80 1.04
CA VAL A 53 -10.87 -14.66 -0.42
C VAL A 53 -10.20 -13.36 -0.85
N VAL A 54 -10.49 -12.27 -0.14
CA VAL A 54 -9.88 -10.98 -0.43
C VAL A 54 -8.38 -11.03 -0.20
N ALA A 55 -7.95 -11.69 0.87
CA ALA A 55 -6.53 -11.86 1.15
C ALA A 55 -5.82 -12.60 0.02
N SER A 56 -6.46 -13.60 -0.55
CA SER A 56 -5.91 -14.34 -1.69
C SER A 56 -5.74 -13.43 -2.89
N GLU A 57 -6.71 -12.56 -3.14
CA GLU A 57 -6.63 -11.60 -4.25
C GLU A 57 -5.45 -10.65 -4.07
N ILE A 58 -5.22 -10.20 -2.85
CA ILE A 58 -4.08 -9.35 -2.56
C ILE A 58 -2.78 -10.08 -2.88
N ARG A 59 -2.67 -11.33 -2.47
CA ARG A 59 -1.45 -12.11 -2.72
C ARG A 59 -1.22 -12.34 -4.20
N LEU A 60 -2.28 -12.64 -4.94
CA LEU A 60 -2.17 -12.86 -6.38
C LEU A 60 -1.72 -11.61 -7.11
N ASN A 61 -2.05 -10.44 -6.56
CA ASN A 61 -1.71 -9.17 -7.17
C ASN A 61 -0.52 -8.48 -6.52
N GLU A 62 0.18 -9.14 -5.61
CA GLU A 62 1.26 -8.52 -4.85
C GLU A 62 2.30 -7.86 -5.75
N ASN A 63 2.74 -8.54 -6.78
CA ASN A 63 3.75 -7.98 -7.68
C ASN A 63 3.23 -6.74 -8.41
N ASN A 64 1.98 -6.76 -8.82
CA ASN A 64 1.36 -5.60 -9.46
C ASN A 64 1.28 -4.42 -8.50
N ILE A 65 0.90 -4.69 -7.26
CA ILE A 65 0.80 -3.65 -6.24
C ILE A 65 2.18 -3.04 -5.98
N LEU A 66 3.19 -3.89 -5.81
CA LEU A 66 4.55 -3.41 -5.58
C LEU A 66 5.08 -2.61 -6.75
N ALA A 67 4.78 -3.04 -7.96
CA ALA A 67 5.20 -2.32 -9.16
C ALA A 67 4.55 -0.94 -9.22
N LYS A 68 3.27 -0.85 -8.89
CA LYS A 68 2.56 0.43 -8.85
C LYS A 68 3.14 1.36 -7.80
N ILE A 69 3.48 0.83 -6.65
CA ILE A 69 4.09 1.62 -5.58
C ILE A 69 5.41 2.23 -6.07
N ARG A 70 6.24 1.42 -6.71
CA ARG A 70 7.51 1.91 -7.24
C ARG A 70 7.33 2.95 -8.33
N GLU A 71 6.35 2.74 -9.19
CA GLU A 71 6.02 3.66 -10.25
C GLU A 71 5.63 5.03 -9.71
N LYS A 72 4.80 5.03 -8.69
CA LYS A 72 4.27 6.26 -8.13
C LYS A 72 5.29 6.98 -7.25
N ASN A 73 6.18 6.24 -6.62
CA ASN A 73 7.12 6.85 -5.71
C ASN A 73 8.39 6.01 -5.62
N THR A 74 9.38 6.39 -6.41
CA THR A 74 10.62 5.65 -6.49
C THR A 74 11.46 5.72 -5.21
N SER A 75 11.15 6.68 -4.34
CA SER A 75 11.87 6.82 -3.06
C SER A 75 11.39 5.84 -2.01
N VAL A 76 10.19 5.29 -2.19
CA VAL A 76 9.62 4.38 -1.23
C VAL A 76 10.14 2.97 -1.46
N LYS A 77 10.49 2.31 -0.38
CA LYS A 77 10.97 0.94 -0.49
C LYS A 77 10.02 0.02 0.27
N ILE A 78 9.20 -0.68 -0.47
CA ILE A 78 8.29 -1.68 0.09
C ILE A 78 8.69 -3.02 -0.52
N ILE A 79 8.99 -3.98 0.31
CA ILE A 79 9.50 -5.27 -0.14
C ILE A 79 8.44 -6.37 -0.13
N GLY A 80 7.31 -6.11 0.48
CA GLY A 80 6.26 -7.11 0.51
C GLY A 80 4.97 -6.57 1.08
N ILE A 81 3.94 -7.39 1.01
CA ILE A 81 2.62 -7.05 1.51
C ILE A 81 2.14 -8.19 2.39
N LYS A 82 1.59 -7.85 3.55
CA LYS A 82 0.96 -8.84 4.43
C LYS A 82 -0.49 -8.50 4.61
N THR A 83 -1.31 -9.52 4.72
CA THR A 83 -2.75 -9.34 4.89
C THR A 83 -3.13 -9.56 6.34
N ILE A 84 -4.13 -8.80 6.79
CA ILE A 84 -4.68 -8.89 8.14
C ILE A 84 -6.17 -9.17 8.00
N LEU A 85 -6.66 -10.14 8.71
CA LEU A 85 -8.10 -10.44 8.70
C LEU A 85 -8.78 -9.88 9.94
#